data_ce0918f581b8f6f25aa5a2e9a0817183
#
_entry.id   ce0918f581b8f6f25aa5a2e9a0817183
#
_cell.length_a   1.000
_cell.length_b   1.000
_cell.length_c   1.000
_cell.angle_alpha   90.00
_cell.angle_beta   90.00
_cell.angle_gamma   90.00
#
_symmetry.space_group_name_H-M   'P 1'
#
loop_
_entity.id
_entity.type
_entity.pdbx_description
1 polymer ?
#
loop_
_entity_poly.entity_id
_entity_poly.type
_entity_poly.pdbx_seq_one_letter_code
_entity_poly.pdbx_strand_id
1 'polypeptide(L)'
;MGHVVVKYKVTIDQPEDGSPDYEGIANTISSMEEVQACEIKPLAFGMMFIEVHAVLGEGEGIVDGFESRVREIDENVGQIEALEMGRL
;
A
#
# COMPACT_ATOMS: atom_id res chain seq x y z
N MET A 1 -3.52 -24.88 -0.96
CA MET A 1 -3.33 -23.56 -0.38
C MET A 1 -2.52 -22.71 -1.35
N GLY A 2 -3.09 -21.67 -1.81
CA GLY A 2 -2.43 -20.78 -2.74
C GLY A 2 -2.12 -19.44 -2.14
N HIS A 3 -1.30 -18.71 -2.84
CA HIS A 3 -0.99 -17.31 -2.50
C HIS A 3 -1.24 -16.45 -3.72
N VAL A 4 -1.59 -15.20 -3.46
CA VAL A 4 -1.85 -14.20 -4.49
C VAL A 4 -0.81 -13.11 -4.32
N VAL A 5 -0.17 -12.74 -5.42
CA VAL A 5 0.75 -11.59 -5.44
C VAL A 5 -0.03 -10.40 -5.94
N VAL A 6 -0.04 -9.33 -5.16
CA VAL A 6 -0.78 -8.12 -5.53
C VAL A 6 0.17 -6.93 -5.50
N LYS A 7 0.12 -6.15 -6.55
CA LYS A 7 0.84 -4.89 -6.62
C LYS A 7 -0.17 -3.76 -6.42
N TYR A 8 0.02 -2.99 -5.36
CA TYR A 8 -0.87 -1.88 -5.02
C TYR A 8 -0.24 -0.54 -5.28
N LYS A 9 -1.09 0.41 -5.63
CA LYS A 9 -0.75 1.82 -5.66
C LYS A 9 -1.47 2.48 -4.49
N VAL A 10 -0.70 2.97 -3.53
CA VAL A 10 -1.25 3.64 -2.36
C VAL A 10 -1.00 5.12 -2.52
N THR A 11 -2.08 5.90 -2.68
CA THR A 11 -1.98 7.35 -2.77
C THR A 11 -2.08 7.96 -1.38
N ILE A 12 -1.30 9.00 -1.16
CA ILE A 12 -1.26 9.67 0.13
C ILE A 12 -1.81 11.07 -0.06
N ASP A 13 -2.84 11.41 0.71
CA ASP A 13 -3.43 12.74 0.67
C ASP A 13 -2.48 13.73 1.35
N GLN A 14 -2.44 14.94 0.82
CA GLN A 14 -1.60 15.97 1.40
C GLN A 14 -2.25 16.54 2.66
N PRO A 15 -1.51 16.62 3.78
CA PRO A 15 -2.02 17.27 4.97
C PRO A 15 -2.14 18.78 4.74
N GLU A 16 -2.90 19.46 5.59
CA GLU A 16 -3.07 20.90 5.49
C GLU A 16 -1.75 21.64 5.64
N ASP A 17 -0.87 21.12 6.49
CA ASP A 17 0.42 21.72 6.78
C ASP A 17 1.55 20.80 6.36
N GLY A 18 2.32 21.20 5.35
CA GLY A 18 3.51 20.50 4.94
C GLY A 18 3.27 19.37 3.96
N SER A 19 4.20 18.44 3.93
CA SER A 19 4.17 17.28 3.05
C SER A 19 3.90 16.01 3.83
N PRO A 20 3.28 15.00 3.20
CA PRO A 20 3.09 13.71 3.87
C PRO A 20 4.44 13.06 4.17
N ASP A 21 4.47 12.26 5.23
CA ASP A 21 5.66 11.47 5.57
C ASP A 21 5.68 10.16 4.78
N TYR A 22 6.02 10.25 3.50
CA TYR A 22 6.02 9.09 2.61
C TYR A 22 6.93 7.98 3.13
N GLU A 23 8.13 8.34 3.61
CA GLU A 23 9.08 7.35 4.09
C GLU A 23 8.59 6.64 5.35
N GLY A 24 8.01 7.38 6.28
CA GLY A 24 7.47 6.79 7.49
C GLY A 24 6.31 5.85 7.20
N ILE A 25 5.40 6.27 6.32
CA ILE A 25 4.28 5.44 5.91
C ILE A 25 4.77 4.19 5.18
N ALA A 26 5.72 4.35 4.25
CA ALA A 26 6.27 3.21 3.51
C ALA A 26 6.99 2.23 4.44
N ASN A 27 7.74 2.74 5.42
CA ASN A 27 8.41 1.89 6.40
C ASN A 27 7.40 1.10 7.23
N THR A 28 6.32 1.73 7.64
CA THR A 28 5.27 1.06 8.40
C THR A 28 4.61 -0.03 7.56
N ILE A 29 4.31 0.25 6.30
CA ILE A 29 3.74 -0.74 5.38
C ILE A 29 4.74 -1.89 5.18
N SER A 30 6.03 -1.59 5.00
CA SER A 30 7.06 -2.61 4.81
C SER A 30 7.22 -3.53 6.01
N SER A 31 6.82 -3.08 7.20
CA SER A 31 6.90 -3.91 8.40
C SER A 31 5.79 -4.95 8.46
N MET A 32 4.79 -4.86 7.61
CA MET A 32 3.70 -5.84 7.55
C MET A 32 4.22 -7.16 6.99
N GLU A 33 3.79 -8.25 7.60
CA GLU A 33 4.26 -9.58 7.26
C GLU A 33 4.03 -9.95 5.80
N GLU A 34 2.91 -9.50 5.24
CA GLU A 34 2.53 -9.81 3.86
C GLU A 34 3.31 -9.01 2.82
N VAL A 35 3.93 -7.92 3.22
CA VAL A 35 4.58 -7.02 2.28
C VAL A 35 5.99 -7.47 1.94
N GLN A 36 6.25 -7.68 0.66
CA GLN A 36 7.55 -8.08 0.15
C GLN A 36 8.45 -6.88 -0.14
N ALA A 37 7.86 -5.80 -0.64
CA ALA A 37 8.61 -4.60 -0.99
C ALA A 37 7.68 -3.40 -1.06
N CYS A 38 8.24 -2.23 -0.78
CA CYS A 38 7.57 -0.96 -0.97
C CYS A 38 8.54 0.00 -1.67
N GLU A 39 8.02 0.76 -2.62
CA GLU A 39 8.80 1.79 -3.29
C GLU A 39 7.99 3.08 -3.33
N ILE A 40 8.67 4.20 -3.12
CA ILE A 40 8.06 5.53 -3.28
C ILE A 40 8.36 5.96 -4.71
N LYS A 41 7.31 6.20 -5.49
CA LYS A 41 7.45 6.57 -6.89
C LYS A 41 6.81 7.93 -7.17
N PRO A 42 7.32 8.66 -8.15
CA PRO A 42 6.74 9.95 -8.48
C PRO A 42 5.38 9.83 -9.15
N LEU A 43 4.52 10.73 -8.81
CA LEU A 43 3.23 10.93 -9.45
C LEU A 43 3.29 12.33 -10.09
N ALA A 44 2.21 12.79 -10.67
CA ALA A 44 2.17 14.11 -11.29
C ALA A 44 2.21 15.23 -10.24
N PHE A 45 2.64 16.42 -10.65
CA PHE A 45 2.59 17.64 -9.84
C PHE A 45 3.37 17.59 -8.53
N GLY A 46 4.50 16.90 -8.54
CA GLY A 46 5.34 16.81 -7.35
C GLY A 46 4.82 15.87 -6.26
N MET A 47 3.73 15.21 -6.52
CA MET A 47 3.18 14.21 -5.60
C MET A 47 3.87 12.88 -5.78
N MET A 48 3.81 12.06 -4.74
CA MET A 48 4.38 10.71 -4.75
C MET A 48 3.30 9.71 -4.38
N PHE A 49 3.53 8.46 -4.73
CA PHE A 49 2.70 7.36 -4.24
C PHE A 49 3.60 6.22 -3.78
N ILE A 50 3.02 5.30 -3.03
CA ILE A 50 3.76 4.13 -2.54
C ILE A 50 3.29 2.92 -3.33
N GLU A 51 4.23 2.25 -3.99
CA GLU A 51 3.94 1.00 -4.67
C GLU A 51 4.26 -0.14 -3.73
N VAL A 52 3.26 -0.96 -3.42
CA VAL A 52 3.36 -2.04 -2.45
C VAL A 52 3.25 -3.37 -3.17
N HIS A 53 4.22 -4.24 -2.93
CA HIS A 53 4.19 -5.62 -3.43
C HIS A 53 3.87 -6.53 -2.26
N ALA A 54 2.71 -7.15 -2.27
CA ALA A 54 2.25 -8.00 -1.18
C ALA A 54 1.97 -9.41 -1.67
N VAL A 55 2.19 -10.38 -0.79
CA VAL A 55 1.81 -11.77 -1.01
C VAL A 55 0.75 -12.11 0.03
N LEU A 56 -0.45 -12.40 -0.44
CA LEU A 56 -1.60 -12.65 0.43
C LEU A 56 -2.06 -14.08 0.28
N GLY A 57 -2.58 -14.65 1.37
CA GLY A 57 -3.19 -15.96 1.31
C GLY A 57 -4.51 -15.90 0.54
N GLU A 58 -4.92 -17.02 -0.03
CA GLU A 58 -6.23 -17.12 -0.65
C GLU A 58 -7.27 -17.34 0.43
N GLY A 59 -8.33 -16.56 0.38
CA GLY A 59 -9.42 -16.67 1.33
C GLY A 59 -10.34 -15.48 1.24
N GLU A 60 -11.56 -15.69 1.71
CA GLU A 60 -12.55 -14.63 1.72
C GLU A 60 -12.15 -13.55 2.72
N GLY A 61 -12.16 -12.30 2.28
CA GLY A 61 -11.87 -11.15 3.12
C GLY A 61 -10.42 -10.87 3.39
N ILE A 62 -9.48 -11.70 2.91
CA ILE A 62 -8.06 -11.50 3.17
C ILE A 62 -7.55 -10.23 2.47
N VAL A 63 -7.91 -10.04 1.22
CA VAL A 63 -7.51 -8.85 0.45
C VAL A 63 -8.12 -7.59 1.09
N ASP A 64 -9.41 -7.62 1.38
CA ASP A 64 -10.10 -6.48 2.00
C ASP A 64 -9.52 -6.18 3.38
N GLY A 65 -9.21 -7.20 4.16
CA GLY A 65 -8.62 -7.04 5.48
C GLY A 65 -7.23 -6.40 5.41
N PHE A 66 -6.42 -6.82 4.43
CA PHE A 66 -5.11 -6.23 4.22
C PHE A 66 -5.24 -4.75 3.85
N GLU A 67 -6.12 -4.43 2.91
CA GLU A 67 -6.35 -3.04 2.49
C GLU A 67 -6.83 -2.17 3.66
N SER A 68 -7.69 -2.70 4.50
CA SER A 68 -8.16 -1.99 5.68
C SER A 68 -7.03 -1.68 6.65
N ARG A 69 -6.14 -2.64 6.86
CA ARG A 69 -4.97 -2.43 7.74
C ARG A 69 -4.04 -1.36 7.18
N VAL A 70 -3.85 -1.32 5.87
CA VAL A 70 -3.03 -0.28 5.24
C VAL A 70 -3.66 1.09 5.45
N ARG A 71 -4.97 1.20 5.30
CA ARG A 71 -5.68 2.47 5.51
C ARG A 71 -5.54 2.99 6.94
N GLU A 72 -5.44 2.11 7.91
CA GLU A 72 -5.34 2.45 9.31
C GLU A 72 -3.95 2.91 9.74
N ILE A 73 -2.95 2.73 8.88
CA ILE A 73 -1.57 3.11 9.20
C ILE A 73 -1.44 4.61 9.39
N ASP A 74 -2.11 5.39 8.55
CA ASP A 74 -2.03 6.84 8.62
C ASP A 74 -3.33 7.44 8.08
N GLU A 75 -3.78 8.52 8.70
CA GLU A 75 -5.01 9.20 8.28
C GLU A 75 -4.89 9.81 6.88
N ASN A 76 -3.67 10.04 6.40
CA ASN A 76 -3.43 10.61 5.09
C ASN A 76 -3.42 9.57 3.97
N VAL A 77 -3.52 8.29 4.29
CA VAL A 77 -3.67 7.27 3.26
C VAL A 77 -5.00 7.47 2.55
N GLY A 78 -4.93 7.79 1.27
CA GLY A 78 -6.11 8.08 0.46
C GLY A 78 -6.70 6.85 -0.18
N GLN A 79 -6.22 6.52 -1.37
CA GLN A 79 -6.74 5.38 -2.13
C GLN A 79 -5.74 4.24 -2.19
N ILE A 80 -6.25 3.04 -2.17
CA ILE A 80 -5.46 1.82 -2.36
C ILE A 80 -6.03 1.13 -3.60
N GLU A 81 -5.21 1.05 -4.64
CA GLU A 81 -5.63 0.49 -5.92
C GLU A 81 -4.77 -0.70 -6.28
N ALA A 82 -5.38 -1.82 -6.61
CA ALA A 82 -4.65 -2.99 -7.08
C ALA A 82 -4.31 -2.78 -8.56
N LEU A 83 -3.02 -2.73 -8.87
CA LEU A 83 -2.53 -2.54 -10.23
C LEU A 83 -2.40 -3.87 -10.96
N GLU A 84 -1.91 -4.88 -10.27
CA GLU A 84 -1.72 -6.21 -10.81
C GLU A 84 -2.04 -7.23 -9.72
N MET A 85 -2.61 -8.35 -10.13
CA MET A 85 -2.90 -9.45 -9.23
C MET A 85 -2.64 -10.75 -9.98
N GLY A 86 -1.89 -11.63 -9.35
CA GLY A 86 -1.57 -12.93 -9.94
C GLY A 86 -1.43 -13.98 -8.86
N ARG A 87 -1.43 -15.23 -9.28
CA ARG A 87 -1.24 -16.35 -8.37
C ARG A 87 0.20 -16.86 -8.42
N LEU A 88 0.67 -17.28 -7.29
CA LEU A 88 1.93 -17.99 -7.20
C LEU A 88 1.77 -19.46 -7.58
#